data_daa35be8791498bf186e3911fad977b5
#
_entry.id   daa35be8791498bf186e3911fad977b5
#
_cell.length_a   1.000
_cell.length_b   1.000
_cell.length_c   1.000
_cell.angle_alpha   90.00
_cell.angle_beta   90.00
_cell.angle_gamma   90.00
#
_symmetry.space_group_name_H-M   'P 1'
#
loop_
_entity.id
_entity.type
_entity.pdbx_description
1 polymer ?
#
loop_
_entity_poly.entity_id
_entity_poly.type
_entity_poly.pdbx_seq_one_letter_code
_entity_poly.pdbx_strand_id
1 'polypeptide(L)'
;MNRPHLILGIGELLWDVLPDGPRLGGAPANFSVMAGRLGNRAAILSRVGRDELGEAALQFLDSLPVDVSVLQVDPHFETGRVTVTFEGGEPKYTIHQPSAWDFLELKDEWLRLAEQAGALCFGTLAQRSSASRKTIQALVANSRAECIRIFDANLRAPFYSRGVVEESIGLATVVKMSEAEAVELLALLGLDRGGAVARGGLRNAAERLLKEFQDLELVAITRGSRGSLLVSRQGWNDHPGFPVSGGDPVGAGDAFAAALAHYMLRGAGLALLNEAGNRWGAWVASQPGAMPVLPDEVRLSIGAAIESC
;
A
#
# COMPACT_ATOMS: atom_id res chain seq x y z
N MET A 1 5.87 -10.28 25.93
CA MET A 1 6.24 -9.61 24.66
C MET A 1 5.44 -10.30 23.55
N ASN A 2 4.55 -9.57 22.87
CA ASN A 2 3.83 -10.12 21.71
C ASN A 2 4.85 -10.48 20.63
N ARG A 3 4.74 -11.70 20.07
CA ARG A 3 5.60 -12.11 18.94
C ARG A 3 5.34 -11.16 17.76
N PRO A 4 6.38 -10.73 17.03
CA PRO A 4 6.19 -9.86 15.86
C PRO A 4 5.33 -10.58 14.82
N HIS A 5 4.29 -9.90 14.31
CA HIS A 5 3.43 -10.42 13.26
C HIS A 5 4.16 -10.43 11.92
N LEU A 6 3.83 -11.41 11.06
CA LEU A 6 4.30 -11.40 9.68
C LEU A 6 3.38 -10.51 8.84
N ILE A 7 3.97 -9.55 8.13
CA ILE A 7 3.28 -8.62 7.24
C ILE A 7 3.90 -8.72 5.84
N LEU A 8 3.06 -8.83 4.81
CA LEU A 8 3.49 -9.02 3.43
C LEU A 8 3.04 -7.87 2.54
N GLY A 9 3.95 -7.31 1.74
CA GLY A 9 3.61 -6.47 0.60
C GLY A 9 3.74 -7.28 -0.70
N ILE A 10 2.71 -7.28 -1.53
CA ILE A 10 2.63 -8.13 -2.72
C ILE A 10 2.38 -7.25 -3.94
N GLY A 11 3.30 -7.27 -4.91
CA GLY A 11 3.10 -6.53 -6.16
C GLY A 11 4.39 -5.98 -6.78
N GLU A 12 4.33 -4.74 -7.25
CA GLU A 12 5.42 -4.09 -7.97
C GLU A 12 6.58 -3.68 -7.06
N LEU A 13 7.78 -3.85 -7.60
CA LEU A 13 9.03 -3.25 -7.14
C LEU A 13 9.69 -2.58 -8.35
N LEU A 14 10.00 -1.29 -8.24
CA LEU A 14 10.45 -0.50 -9.38
C LEU A 14 11.38 0.64 -8.97
N TRP A 15 12.08 1.19 -9.92
CA TRP A 15 12.85 2.40 -9.77
C TRP A 15 12.13 3.58 -10.42
N ASP A 16 11.92 4.64 -9.66
CA ASP A 16 11.55 5.95 -10.19
C ASP A 16 12.82 6.64 -10.67
N VAL A 17 12.97 6.75 -12.00
CA VAL A 17 14.12 7.36 -12.64
C VAL A 17 13.86 8.85 -12.77
N LEU A 18 14.34 9.60 -11.80
CA LEU A 18 14.22 11.05 -11.69
C LEU A 18 15.47 11.73 -12.26
N PRO A 19 15.41 13.01 -12.63
CA PRO A 19 16.57 13.77 -13.12
C PRO A 19 17.73 13.85 -12.12
N ASP A 20 17.45 13.80 -10.82
CA ASP A 20 18.43 13.84 -9.73
C ASP A 20 18.92 12.46 -9.29
N GLY A 21 18.46 11.40 -9.94
CA GLY A 21 18.87 10.01 -9.73
C GLY A 21 17.71 9.05 -9.49
N PRO A 22 17.98 7.73 -9.62
CA PRO A 22 16.96 6.71 -9.41
C PRO A 22 16.63 6.55 -7.92
N ARG A 23 15.35 6.39 -7.61
CA ARG A 23 14.86 6.08 -6.26
C ARG A 23 14.05 4.80 -6.30
N LEU A 24 14.37 3.86 -5.39
CA LEU A 24 13.62 2.62 -5.28
C LEU A 24 12.24 2.92 -4.69
N GLY A 25 11.21 2.31 -5.29
CA GLY A 25 9.80 2.48 -4.94
C GLY A 25 8.98 1.24 -5.25
N GLY A 26 7.69 1.45 -5.32
CA GLY A 26 6.67 0.43 -5.41
C GLY A 26 5.86 0.38 -4.10
N ALA A 27 4.57 0.62 -4.18
CA ALA A 27 3.73 0.72 -2.98
C ALA A 27 3.84 -0.51 -2.05
N PRO A 28 3.85 -1.77 -2.56
CA PRO A 28 4.03 -2.94 -1.71
C PRO A 28 5.39 -2.98 -0.99
N ALA A 29 6.46 -2.50 -1.63
CA ALA A 29 7.78 -2.44 -1.04
C ALA A 29 7.86 -1.35 0.06
N ASN A 30 7.35 -0.15 -0.22
CA ASN A 30 7.27 0.94 0.74
C ASN A 30 6.49 0.52 1.99
N PHE A 31 5.34 -0.11 1.80
CA PHE A 31 4.50 -0.67 2.86
C PHE A 31 5.29 -1.69 3.72
N SER A 32 5.96 -2.66 3.08
CA SER A 32 6.70 -3.71 3.80
C SER A 32 7.85 -3.15 4.61
N VAL A 33 8.64 -2.25 4.02
CA VAL A 33 9.74 -1.58 4.72
C VAL A 33 9.24 -0.82 5.93
N MET A 34 8.14 -0.07 5.79
CA MET A 34 7.55 0.66 6.92
C MET A 34 7.00 -0.29 7.98
N ALA A 35 6.35 -1.40 7.60
CA ALA A 35 5.88 -2.41 8.53
C ALA A 35 7.03 -3.04 9.34
N GLY A 36 8.17 -3.30 8.70
CA GLY A 36 9.39 -3.76 9.36
C GLY A 36 9.94 -2.73 10.36
N ARG A 37 9.97 -1.46 9.99
CA ARG A 37 10.39 -0.36 10.88
C ARG A 37 9.50 -0.20 12.11
N LEU A 38 8.23 -0.54 11.99
CA LEU A 38 7.30 -0.59 13.11
C LEU A 38 7.50 -1.83 14.02
N GLY A 39 8.49 -2.68 13.73
CA GLY A 39 8.86 -3.83 14.55
C GLY A 39 8.10 -5.12 14.23
N ASN A 40 7.52 -5.23 13.03
CA ASN A 40 6.95 -6.47 12.54
C ASN A 40 8.01 -7.27 11.76
N ARG A 41 7.76 -8.57 11.57
CA ARG A 41 8.43 -9.33 10.51
C ARG A 41 7.79 -8.92 9.18
N ALA A 42 8.57 -8.46 8.23
CA ALA A 42 8.03 -8.00 6.95
C ALA A 42 8.74 -8.68 5.78
N ALA A 43 8.02 -8.97 4.70
CA ALA A 43 8.60 -9.48 3.46
C ALA A 43 7.94 -8.83 2.25
N ILE A 44 8.68 -8.79 1.13
CA ILE A 44 8.22 -8.28 -0.16
C ILE A 44 8.07 -9.47 -1.11
N LEU A 45 6.85 -9.73 -1.56
CA LEU A 45 6.55 -10.71 -2.60
C LEU A 45 6.47 -9.98 -3.94
N SER A 46 7.61 -9.90 -4.62
CA SER A 46 7.78 -9.21 -5.90
C SER A 46 8.80 -9.93 -6.77
N ARG A 47 9.09 -9.37 -7.95
CA ARG A 47 10.06 -9.91 -8.90
C ARG A 47 10.85 -8.78 -9.54
N VAL A 48 12.18 -8.92 -9.56
CA VAL A 48 13.13 -8.03 -10.23
C VAL A 48 13.78 -8.74 -11.40
N GLY A 49 14.36 -8.01 -12.33
CA GLY A 49 15.15 -8.56 -13.43
C GLY A 49 16.53 -9.01 -12.98
N ARG A 50 17.15 -9.85 -13.78
CA ARG A 50 18.59 -10.17 -13.66
C ARG A 50 19.40 -9.09 -14.37
N ASP A 51 19.33 -7.88 -13.84
CA ASP A 51 19.98 -6.68 -14.37
C ASP A 51 20.55 -5.82 -13.24
N GLU A 52 21.29 -4.76 -13.60
CA GLU A 52 21.94 -3.86 -12.64
C GLU A 52 20.94 -3.20 -11.68
N LEU A 53 19.73 -2.85 -12.14
CA LEU A 53 18.68 -2.28 -11.32
C LEU A 53 18.11 -3.31 -10.32
N GLY A 54 18.00 -4.58 -10.72
CA GLY A 54 17.58 -5.67 -9.84
C GLY A 54 18.60 -5.95 -8.75
N GLU A 55 19.88 -6.01 -9.11
CA GLU A 55 20.97 -6.17 -8.14
C GLU A 55 21.02 -4.99 -7.15
N ALA A 56 20.91 -3.77 -7.65
CA ALA A 56 20.87 -2.56 -6.82
C ALA A 56 19.64 -2.56 -5.88
N ALA A 57 18.48 -3.01 -6.35
CA ALA A 57 17.28 -3.11 -5.52
C ALA A 57 17.46 -4.12 -4.38
N LEU A 58 18.01 -5.31 -4.68
CA LEU A 58 18.30 -6.32 -3.67
C LEU A 58 19.29 -5.81 -2.63
N GLN A 59 20.39 -5.19 -3.05
CA GLN A 59 21.40 -4.62 -2.15
C GLN A 59 20.81 -3.50 -1.26
N PHE A 60 19.99 -2.62 -1.81
CA PHE A 60 19.38 -1.55 -1.05
C PHE A 60 18.42 -2.10 0.00
N LEU A 61 17.55 -3.03 -0.37
CA LEU A 61 16.54 -3.61 0.51
C LEU A 61 17.13 -4.51 1.60
N ASP A 62 18.25 -5.19 1.33
CA ASP A 62 18.95 -6.03 2.32
C ASP A 62 19.45 -5.22 3.52
N SER A 63 19.66 -3.91 3.35
CA SER A 63 20.00 -2.99 4.42
C SER A 63 18.83 -2.54 5.29
N LEU A 64 17.59 -2.91 4.91
CA LEU A 64 16.35 -2.48 5.54
C LEU A 64 15.69 -3.62 6.33
N PRO A 65 14.81 -3.33 7.29
CA PRO A 65 14.17 -4.35 8.13
C PRO A 65 13.04 -5.09 7.37
N VAL A 66 13.38 -5.71 6.25
CA VAL A 66 12.47 -6.45 5.38
C VAL A 66 13.18 -7.69 4.83
N ASP A 67 12.47 -8.81 4.77
CA ASP A 67 12.99 -10.05 4.19
C ASP A 67 12.92 -9.98 2.65
N VAL A 68 14.08 -10.03 2.01
CA VAL A 68 14.25 -10.01 0.56
C VAL A 68 14.60 -11.39 -0.02
N SER A 69 14.82 -12.39 0.83
CA SER A 69 15.22 -13.75 0.41
C SER A 69 14.16 -14.42 -0.47
N VAL A 70 12.93 -13.96 -0.37
CA VAL A 70 11.77 -14.48 -1.11
C VAL A 70 11.47 -13.70 -2.40
N LEU A 71 12.24 -12.65 -2.71
CA LEU A 71 12.12 -11.94 -3.98
C LEU A 71 12.51 -12.86 -5.15
N GLN A 72 11.70 -12.82 -6.21
CA GLN A 72 11.98 -13.57 -7.43
C GLN A 72 12.93 -12.78 -8.32
N VAL A 73 13.79 -13.49 -9.08
CA VAL A 73 14.67 -12.90 -10.09
C VAL A 73 14.28 -13.46 -11.46
N ASP A 74 13.90 -12.56 -12.36
CA ASP A 74 13.53 -12.89 -13.73
C ASP A 74 14.77 -12.93 -14.65
N PRO A 75 15.00 -14.02 -15.41
CA PRO A 75 16.13 -14.09 -16.33
C PRO A 75 15.87 -13.37 -17.67
N HIS A 76 14.64 -12.94 -17.97
CA HIS A 76 14.22 -12.47 -19.29
C HIS A 76 13.67 -11.05 -19.30
N PHE A 77 12.99 -10.64 -18.22
CA PHE A 77 12.35 -9.34 -18.12
C PHE A 77 13.11 -8.41 -17.19
N GLU A 78 13.21 -7.15 -17.61
CA GLU A 78 13.93 -6.12 -16.84
C GLU A 78 13.22 -5.76 -15.54
N THR A 79 14.00 -5.28 -14.58
CA THR A 79 13.49 -4.67 -13.35
C THR A 79 12.56 -3.51 -13.69
N GLY A 80 11.48 -3.39 -12.93
CA GLY A 80 10.48 -2.33 -13.12
C GLY A 80 11.10 -0.95 -13.02
N ARG A 81 10.66 -0.04 -13.90
CA ARG A 81 11.06 1.39 -13.86
C ARG A 81 9.94 2.30 -14.29
N VAL A 82 9.94 3.48 -13.70
CA VAL A 82 9.10 4.62 -14.10
C VAL A 82 10.04 5.75 -14.49
N THR A 83 9.90 6.25 -15.70
CA THR A 83 10.65 7.44 -16.14
C THR A 83 9.81 8.68 -15.94
N VAL A 84 10.39 9.69 -15.31
CA VAL A 84 9.76 11.00 -15.14
C VAL A 84 10.39 11.98 -16.12
N THR A 85 9.58 12.49 -17.03
CA THR A 85 9.95 13.55 -17.98
C THR A 85 9.12 14.79 -17.68
N PHE A 86 9.60 15.95 -18.12
CA PHE A 86 8.85 17.20 -17.95
C PHE A 86 8.40 17.70 -19.32
N GLU A 87 7.09 17.84 -19.50
CA GLU A 87 6.48 18.45 -20.70
C GLU A 87 5.75 19.73 -20.26
N GLY A 88 6.18 20.88 -20.79
CA GLY A 88 5.60 22.17 -20.40
C GLY A 88 5.77 22.55 -18.92
N GLY A 89 6.74 21.94 -18.22
CA GLY A 89 6.97 22.15 -16.78
C GLY A 89 6.16 21.20 -15.88
N GLU A 90 5.30 20.37 -16.44
CA GLU A 90 4.55 19.35 -15.70
C GLU A 90 5.23 17.98 -15.78
N PRO A 91 5.30 17.22 -14.67
CA PRO A 91 5.89 15.89 -14.67
C PRO A 91 4.98 14.90 -15.40
N LYS A 92 5.57 14.12 -16.31
CA LYS A 92 4.94 13.02 -17.03
C LYS A 92 5.60 11.71 -16.63
N TYR A 93 4.81 10.79 -16.10
CA TYR A 93 5.25 9.49 -15.64
C TYR A 93 5.01 8.43 -16.71
N THR A 94 6.06 7.71 -17.09
CA THR A 94 5.97 6.56 -17.99
C THR A 94 6.33 5.29 -17.23
N ILE A 95 5.33 4.47 -16.93
CA ILE A 95 5.53 3.15 -16.31
C ILE A 95 5.85 2.16 -17.41
N HIS A 96 7.09 1.66 -17.41
CA HIS A 96 7.56 0.75 -18.45
C HIS A 96 6.89 -0.63 -18.37
N GLN A 97 6.69 -1.24 -19.53
CA GLN A 97 6.12 -2.58 -19.65
C GLN A 97 6.67 -3.29 -20.92
N PRO A 98 6.86 -4.65 -20.88
CA PRO A 98 6.71 -5.47 -19.68
C PRO A 98 7.85 -5.27 -18.69
N SER A 99 7.61 -5.57 -17.40
CA SER A 99 8.61 -5.56 -16.34
C SER A 99 8.59 -6.90 -15.60
N ALA A 100 9.65 -7.25 -14.89
CA ALA A 100 9.75 -8.54 -14.19
C ALA A 100 8.56 -8.82 -13.25
N TRP A 101 8.07 -7.80 -12.54
CA TRP A 101 6.89 -7.93 -11.65
C TRP A 101 5.55 -8.15 -12.40
N ASP A 102 5.51 -8.09 -13.73
CA ASP A 102 4.35 -8.52 -14.52
C ASP A 102 4.24 -10.05 -14.59
N PHE A 103 5.26 -10.79 -14.14
CA PHE A 103 5.39 -12.24 -14.24
C PHE A 103 5.65 -12.90 -12.88
N LEU A 104 4.92 -12.47 -11.83
CA LEU A 104 5.00 -13.12 -10.53
C LEU A 104 4.57 -14.58 -10.61
N GLU A 105 5.42 -15.47 -10.13
CA GLU A 105 5.16 -16.91 -10.10
C GLU A 105 4.61 -17.33 -8.74
N LEU A 106 3.53 -18.10 -8.75
CA LEU A 106 3.00 -18.69 -7.54
C LEU A 106 3.90 -19.85 -7.09
N LYS A 107 4.61 -19.66 -5.96
CA LYS A 107 5.49 -20.67 -5.36
C LYS A 107 4.95 -21.14 -4.03
N ASP A 108 5.22 -22.39 -3.68
CA ASP A 108 4.81 -22.98 -2.41
C ASP A 108 5.32 -22.19 -1.19
N GLU A 109 6.50 -21.60 -1.30
CA GLU A 109 7.06 -20.73 -0.26
C GLU A 109 6.19 -19.50 -0.03
N TRP A 110 5.73 -18.85 -1.10
CA TRP A 110 4.84 -17.69 -1.01
C TRP A 110 3.47 -18.06 -0.45
N LEU A 111 2.94 -19.23 -0.82
CA LEU A 111 1.69 -19.74 -0.25
C LEU A 111 1.81 -19.95 1.27
N ARG A 112 2.92 -20.58 1.74
CA ARG A 112 3.18 -20.75 3.17
C ARG A 112 3.32 -19.42 3.91
N LEU A 113 3.93 -18.40 3.30
CA LEU A 113 4.00 -17.07 3.89
C LEU A 113 2.62 -16.42 3.97
N ALA A 114 1.80 -16.51 2.93
CA ALA A 114 0.44 -15.99 2.92
C ALA A 114 -0.43 -16.66 4.01
N GLU A 115 -0.34 -17.97 4.18
CA GLU A 115 -1.01 -18.72 5.26
C GLU A 115 -0.59 -18.26 6.66
N GLN A 116 0.65 -17.80 6.85
CA GLN A 116 1.18 -17.34 8.15
C GLN A 116 1.00 -15.85 8.38
N ALA A 117 0.66 -15.08 7.34
CA ALA A 117 0.55 -13.65 7.43
C ALA A 117 -0.54 -13.20 8.41
N GLY A 118 -0.21 -12.24 9.26
CA GLY A 118 -1.18 -11.50 10.05
C GLY A 118 -1.84 -10.38 9.23
N ALA A 119 -1.06 -9.78 8.31
CA ALA A 119 -1.58 -8.80 7.36
C ALA A 119 -0.85 -8.93 6.02
N LEU A 120 -1.54 -8.55 4.95
CA LEU A 120 -0.95 -8.38 3.62
C LEU A 120 -1.52 -7.15 2.93
N CYS A 121 -0.74 -6.53 2.05
CA CYS A 121 -1.14 -5.38 1.26
C CYS A 121 -0.83 -5.64 -0.22
N PHE A 122 -1.78 -5.30 -1.08
CA PHE A 122 -1.67 -5.43 -2.53
C PHE A 122 -2.41 -4.29 -3.22
N GLY A 123 -2.03 -3.97 -4.45
CA GLY A 123 -2.60 -2.85 -5.22
C GLY A 123 -3.07 -3.27 -6.60
N THR A 124 -3.40 -2.27 -7.44
CA THR A 124 -3.88 -2.48 -8.80
C THR A 124 -2.75 -2.67 -9.82
N LEU A 125 -1.62 -1.97 -9.64
CA LEU A 125 -0.62 -1.81 -10.69
C LEU A 125 -0.02 -3.15 -11.14
N ALA A 126 0.40 -4.01 -10.22
CA ALA A 126 0.94 -5.33 -10.55
C ALA A 126 -0.12 -6.28 -11.13
N GLN A 127 -1.41 -6.00 -10.95
CA GLN A 127 -2.51 -6.75 -11.52
C GLN A 127 -2.83 -6.38 -12.98
N ARG A 128 -2.10 -5.44 -13.59
CA ARG A 128 -2.19 -5.13 -15.02
C ARG A 128 -1.88 -6.33 -15.90
N SER A 129 -0.96 -7.17 -15.46
CA SER A 129 -0.65 -8.46 -16.08
C SER A 129 -1.57 -9.57 -15.54
N SER A 130 -2.11 -10.39 -16.42
CA SER A 130 -2.95 -11.53 -16.03
C SER A 130 -2.19 -12.59 -15.24
N ALA A 131 -0.87 -12.74 -15.46
CA ALA A 131 -0.02 -13.69 -14.72
C ALA A 131 0.11 -13.25 -13.26
N SER A 132 0.56 -12.03 -13.04
CA SER A 132 0.72 -11.50 -11.68
C SER A 132 -0.61 -11.34 -10.95
N ARG A 133 -1.68 -10.96 -11.66
CA ARG A 133 -3.04 -10.91 -11.08
C ARG A 133 -3.44 -12.26 -10.49
N LYS A 134 -3.29 -13.36 -11.25
CA LYS A 134 -3.62 -14.71 -10.77
C LYS A 134 -2.82 -15.09 -9.53
N THR A 135 -1.51 -14.78 -9.53
CA THR A 135 -0.65 -15.04 -8.38
C THR A 135 -1.05 -14.23 -7.16
N ILE A 136 -1.28 -12.92 -7.31
CA ILE A 136 -1.71 -12.04 -6.21
C ILE A 136 -3.03 -12.51 -5.63
N GLN A 137 -4.04 -12.77 -6.46
CA GLN A 137 -5.36 -13.22 -6.02
C GLN A 137 -5.29 -14.57 -5.31
N ALA A 138 -4.48 -15.52 -5.81
CA ALA A 138 -4.28 -16.81 -5.16
C ALA A 138 -3.63 -16.67 -3.78
N LEU A 139 -2.62 -15.79 -3.64
CA LEU A 139 -1.97 -15.53 -2.35
C LEU A 139 -2.93 -14.90 -1.34
N VAL A 140 -3.72 -13.90 -1.78
CA VAL A 140 -4.71 -13.23 -0.92
C VAL A 140 -5.79 -14.21 -0.48
N ALA A 141 -6.31 -15.01 -1.40
CA ALA A 141 -7.34 -16.02 -1.10
C ALA A 141 -6.82 -17.15 -0.20
N ASN A 142 -5.52 -17.48 -0.24
CA ASN A 142 -4.89 -18.51 0.58
C ASN A 142 -4.50 -18.01 1.99
N SER A 143 -4.66 -16.73 2.28
CA SER A 143 -4.40 -16.19 3.61
C SER A 143 -5.47 -16.66 4.60
N ARG A 144 -5.12 -16.71 5.90
CA ARG A 144 -6.08 -17.10 6.97
C ARG A 144 -7.27 -16.15 7.02
N ALA A 145 -8.40 -16.65 7.54
CA ALA A 145 -9.61 -15.82 7.69
C ALA A 145 -9.37 -14.55 8.51
N GLU A 146 -8.51 -14.64 9.54
CA GLU A 146 -8.16 -13.54 10.44
C GLU A 146 -7.09 -12.60 9.86
N CYS A 147 -6.54 -12.92 8.69
CA CYS A 147 -5.54 -12.08 8.04
C CYS A 147 -6.16 -10.75 7.60
N ILE A 148 -5.53 -9.64 7.97
CA ILE A 148 -5.91 -8.32 7.50
C ILE A 148 -5.45 -8.17 6.05
N ARG A 149 -6.41 -8.15 5.11
CA ARG A 149 -6.15 -8.04 3.67
C ARG A 149 -6.42 -6.61 3.21
N ILE A 150 -5.34 -5.84 3.05
CA ILE A 150 -5.41 -4.43 2.65
C ILE A 150 -5.31 -4.33 1.13
N PHE A 151 -6.38 -3.91 0.49
CA PHE A 151 -6.34 -3.43 -0.88
C PHE A 151 -6.06 -1.93 -0.88
N ASP A 152 -4.85 -1.54 -1.27
CA ASP A 152 -4.48 -0.15 -1.53
C ASP A 152 -4.79 0.15 -3.00
N ALA A 153 -5.83 0.94 -3.26
CA ALA A 153 -6.34 1.17 -4.61
C ALA A 153 -5.25 1.71 -5.54
N ASN A 154 -4.54 2.74 -5.09
CA ASN A 154 -3.37 3.34 -5.75
C ASN A 154 -3.48 3.34 -7.28
N LEU A 155 -4.61 3.89 -7.79
CA LEU A 155 -5.01 3.81 -9.19
C LEU A 155 -4.00 4.49 -10.11
N ARG A 156 -3.53 3.78 -11.12
CA ARG A 156 -2.59 4.28 -12.14
C ARG A 156 -3.16 4.02 -13.54
N ALA A 157 -3.79 5.03 -14.13
CA ALA A 157 -4.30 4.92 -15.51
C ALA A 157 -3.16 4.67 -16.50
N PRO A 158 -3.35 3.80 -17.50
CA PRO A 158 -4.54 3.00 -17.81
C PRO A 158 -4.52 1.57 -17.22
N PHE A 159 -3.76 1.29 -16.15
CA PHE A 159 -3.37 -0.05 -15.70
C PHE A 159 -4.36 -0.70 -14.72
N TYR A 160 -5.59 -0.23 -14.65
CA TYR A 160 -6.67 -0.85 -13.86
C TYR A 160 -7.96 -0.96 -14.69
N SER A 161 -8.87 -1.77 -14.21
CA SER A 161 -10.19 -1.94 -14.82
C SER A 161 -11.22 -2.22 -13.73
N ARG A 162 -12.51 -2.08 -14.08
CA ARG A 162 -13.60 -2.43 -13.17
C ARG A 162 -13.43 -3.83 -12.57
N GLY A 163 -13.15 -4.85 -13.41
CA GLY A 163 -12.99 -6.22 -12.95
C GLY A 163 -11.86 -6.38 -11.94
N VAL A 164 -10.68 -5.78 -12.20
CA VAL A 164 -9.55 -5.82 -11.26
C VAL A 164 -9.92 -5.19 -9.92
N VAL A 165 -10.57 -4.03 -9.92
CA VAL A 165 -10.96 -3.33 -8.70
C VAL A 165 -12.02 -4.12 -7.92
N GLU A 166 -13.06 -4.60 -8.61
CA GLU A 166 -14.17 -5.35 -8.01
C GLU A 166 -13.69 -6.66 -7.37
N GLU A 167 -12.85 -7.44 -8.06
CA GLU A 167 -12.23 -8.66 -7.55
C GLU A 167 -11.30 -8.37 -6.37
N SER A 168 -10.50 -7.30 -6.43
CA SER A 168 -9.59 -6.92 -5.36
C SER A 168 -10.32 -6.52 -4.07
N ILE A 169 -11.40 -5.73 -4.19
CA ILE A 169 -12.23 -5.37 -3.03
C ILE A 169 -12.94 -6.60 -2.46
N GLY A 170 -13.42 -7.51 -3.33
CA GLY A 170 -14.06 -8.75 -2.91
C GLY A 170 -13.15 -9.68 -2.09
N LEU A 171 -11.83 -9.56 -2.25
CA LEU A 171 -10.83 -10.31 -1.47
C LEU A 171 -10.36 -9.57 -0.20
N ALA A 172 -10.61 -8.26 -0.11
CA ALA A 172 -10.07 -7.41 0.94
C ALA A 172 -10.95 -7.37 2.20
N THR A 173 -10.32 -7.19 3.36
CA THR A 173 -10.99 -6.79 4.62
C THR A 173 -10.85 -5.28 4.87
N VAL A 174 -9.84 -4.66 4.25
CA VAL A 174 -9.58 -3.22 4.33
C VAL A 174 -9.37 -2.67 2.92
N VAL A 175 -10.06 -1.60 2.57
CA VAL A 175 -9.78 -0.80 1.37
C VAL A 175 -9.19 0.54 1.79
N LYS A 176 -8.03 0.86 1.25
CA LYS A 176 -7.43 2.20 1.40
C LYS A 176 -7.38 2.88 0.03
N MET A 177 -7.79 4.13 0.01
CA MET A 177 -7.79 4.97 -1.19
C MET A 177 -7.63 6.45 -0.81
N SER A 178 -7.22 7.27 -1.76
CA SER A 178 -7.29 8.73 -1.63
C SER A 178 -8.71 9.23 -1.92
N GLU A 179 -8.99 10.48 -1.54
CA GLU A 179 -10.28 11.14 -1.84
C GLU A 179 -10.58 11.16 -3.36
N ALA A 180 -9.58 11.42 -4.19
CA ALA A 180 -9.75 11.40 -5.65
C ALA A 180 -10.08 9.99 -6.18
N GLU A 181 -9.38 8.98 -5.68
CA GLU A 181 -9.61 7.58 -6.03
C GLU A 181 -10.98 7.09 -5.55
N ALA A 182 -11.49 7.60 -4.42
CA ALA A 182 -12.83 7.25 -3.93
C ALA A 182 -13.92 7.64 -4.94
N VAL A 183 -13.79 8.82 -5.54
CA VAL A 183 -14.73 9.28 -6.59
C VAL A 183 -14.64 8.38 -7.82
N GLU A 184 -13.42 8.11 -8.29
CA GLU A 184 -13.16 7.32 -9.47
C GLU A 184 -13.60 5.85 -9.30
N LEU A 185 -13.28 5.26 -8.15
CA LEU A 185 -13.60 3.88 -7.82
C LEU A 185 -15.12 3.66 -7.74
N LEU A 186 -15.86 4.57 -7.11
CA LEU A 186 -17.33 4.49 -7.07
C LEU A 186 -17.96 4.62 -8.45
N ALA A 187 -17.44 5.53 -9.29
CA ALA A 187 -17.90 5.68 -10.67
C ALA A 187 -17.63 4.39 -11.48
N LEU A 188 -16.42 3.83 -11.36
CA LEU A 188 -16.00 2.61 -12.04
C LEU A 188 -16.87 1.40 -11.65
N LEU A 189 -17.24 1.28 -10.37
CA LEU A 189 -18.11 0.21 -9.86
C LEU A 189 -19.60 0.45 -10.15
N GLY A 190 -19.99 1.63 -10.64
CA GLY A 190 -21.40 2.00 -10.85
C GLY A 190 -22.15 2.28 -9.54
N LEU A 191 -21.42 2.57 -8.47
CA LEU A 191 -21.93 2.88 -7.14
C LEU A 191 -22.16 4.38 -6.92
N ASP A 192 -21.73 5.25 -7.84
CA ASP A 192 -21.93 6.71 -7.77
C ASP A 192 -23.32 7.13 -8.31
N ARG A 193 -24.37 6.42 -7.93
CA ARG A 193 -25.74 6.75 -8.38
C ARG A 193 -26.16 8.11 -7.82
N GLY A 194 -26.30 9.08 -8.73
CA GLY A 194 -26.78 10.43 -8.42
C GLY A 194 -25.74 11.32 -7.74
N GLY A 195 -24.43 11.12 -7.98
CA GLY A 195 -23.38 11.93 -7.39
C GLY A 195 -23.25 11.68 -5.88
N ALA A 196 -23.10 10.42 -5.49
CA ALA A 196 -23.10 10.00 -4.09
C ALA A 196 -22.04 10.72 -3.25
N VAL A 197 -20.86 10.93 -3.82
CA VAL A 197 -19.78 11.70 -3.16
C VAL A 197 -20.18 13.17 -3.07
N ALA A 198 -20.76 13.73 -4.12
CA ALA A 198 -21.18 15.13 -4.15
C ALA A 198 -22.33 15.44 -3.16
N ARG A 199 -23.27 14.50 -2.93
CA ARG A 199 -24.45 14.70 -2.07
C ARG A 199 -24.28 14.20 -0.65
N GLY A 200 -23.45 13.21 -0.40
CA GLY A 200 -23.30 12.55 0.91
C GLY A 200 -21.88 12.55 1.45
N GLY A 201 -20.93 13.09 0.69
CA GLY A 201 -19.52 13.13 1.05
C GLY A 201 -18.83 11.76 1.07
N LEU A 202 -17.56 11.76 1.48
CA LEU A 202 -16.70 10.58 1.52
C LEU A 202 -17.22 9.47 2.44
N ARG A 203 -17.90 9.84 3.52
CA ARG A 203 -18.48 8.86 4.45
C ARG A 203 -19.55 8.01 3.75
N ASN A 204 -20.46 8.62 3.01
CA ASN A 204 -21.48 7.88 2.25
C ASN A 204 -20.84 6.97 1.20
N ALA A 205 -19.74 7.41 0.57
CA ALA A 205 -18.97 6.60 -0.36
C ALA A 205 -18.45 5.32 0.32
N ALA A 206 -17.82 5.47 1.49
CA ALA A 206 -17.30 4.36 2.27
C ALA A 206 -18.40 3.40 2.76
N GLU A 207 -19.52 3.94 3.27
CA GLU A 207 -20.68 3.16 3.72
C GLU A 207 -21.29 2.32 2.59
N ARG A 208 -21.27 2.83 1.35
CA ARG A 208 -21.73 2.08 0.17
C ARG A 208 -20.83 0.90 -0.16
N LEU A 209 -19.50 1.08 -0.11
CA LEU A 209 -18.55 -0.01 -0.30
C LEU A 209 -18.73 -1.10 0.77
N LEU A 210 -18.84 -0.72 2.05
CA LEU A 210 -19.11 -1.65 3.15
C LEU A 210 -20.42 -2.40 2.98
N LYS A 211 -21.43 -1.77 2.37
CA LYS A 211 -22.72 -2.42 2.09
C LYS A 211 -22.64 -3.41 0.93
N GLU A 212 -21.91 -3.05 -0.12
CA GLU A 212 -21.77 -3.87 -1.34
C GLU A 212 -20.88 -5.09 -1.11
N PHE A 213 -19.77 -4.93 -0.37
CA PHE A 213 -18.78 -5.98 -0.14
C PHE A 213 -18.85 -6.46 1.32
N GLN A 214 -19.39 -7.69 1.51
CA GLN A 214 -19.72 -8.18 2.85
C GLN A 214 -18.49 -8.48 3.73
N ASP A 215 -17.38 -8.91 3.13
CA ASP A 215 -16.12 -9.21 3.84
C ASP A 215 -15.30 -7.96 4.17
N LEU A 216 -15.70 -6.80 3.60
CA LEU A 216 -15.04 -5.53 3.87
C LEU A 216 -15.42 -5.01 5.26
N GLU A 217 -14.43 -4.79 6.11
CA GLU A 217 -14.57 -4.35 7.50
C GLU A 217 -14.26 -2.87 7.69
N LEU A 218 -13.29 -2.34 6.90
CA LEU A 218 -12.79 -0.98 7.04
C LEU A 218 -12.54 -0.35 5.68
N VAL A 219 -13.01 0.88 5.52
CA VAL A 219 -12.64 1.78 4.41
C VAL A 219 -11.86 2.96 4.96
N ALA A 220 -10.64 3.17 4.45
CA ALA A 220 -9.74 4.26 4.81
C ALA A 220 -9.60 5.21 3.62
N ILE A 221 -10.04 6.45 3.76
CA ILE A 221 -9.94 7.49 2.73
C ILE A 221 -8.97 8.56 3.19
N THR A 222 -7.82 8.66 2.52
CA THR A 222 -6.79 9.67 2.81
C THR A 222 -7.04 10.94 2.00
N ARG A 223 -6.70 12.11 2.59
CA ARG A 223 -6.94 13.44 2.01
C ARG A 223 -5.68 14.31 2.01
N GLY A 224 -4.50 13.66 1.99
CA GLY A 224 -3.21 14.32 2.10
C GLY A 224 -3.08 15.09 3.43
N SER A 225 -2.65 16.35 3.38
CA SER A 225 -2.50 17.20 4.57
C SER A 225 -3.80 17.47 5.33
N ARG A 226 -4.95 17.17 4.74
CA ARG A 226 -6.27 17.28 5.39
C ARG A 226 -6.67 16.03 6.16
N GLY A 227 -5.74 15.11 6.37
CA GLY A 227 -5.93 13.91 7.18
C GLY A 227 -6.66 12.77 6.48
N SER A 228 -7.52 12.07 7.20
CA SER A 228 -8.20 10.89 6.67
C SER A 228 -9.53 10.60 7.38
N LEU A 229 -10.35 9.83 6.71
CA LEU A 229 -11.63 9.31 7.22
C LEU A 229 -11.55 7.79 7.24
N LEU A 230 -11.75 7.20 8.41
CA LEU A 230 -11.93 5.75 8.59
C LEU A 230 -13.41 5.46 8.82
N VAL A 231 -13.96 4.51 8.07
CA VAL A 231 -15.36 4.06 8.21
C VAL A 231 -15.40 2.55 8.31
N SER A 232 -16.05 2.04 9.35
CA SER A 232 -16.33 0.62 9.57
C SER A 232 -17.83 0.39 9.76
N ARG A 233 -18.25 -0.87 9.91
CA ARG A 233 -19.65 -1.21 10.22
C ARG A 233 -20.08 -0.73 11.61
N GLN A 234 -19.13 -0.51 12.54
CA GLN A 234 -19.40 -0.08 13.92
C GLN A 234 -19.40 1.44 14.10
N GLY A 235 -18.83 2.18 13.14
CA GLY A 235 -18.73 3.63 13.21
C GLY A 235 -17.68 4.22 12.30
N TRP A 236 -17.36 5.47 12.55
CA TRP A 236 -16.38 6.22 11.76
C TRP A 236 -15.54 7.14 12.65
N ASN A 237 -14.38 7.51 12.13
CA ASN A 237 -13.50 8.50 12.75
C ASN A 237 -12.91 9.40 11.67
N ASP A 238 -13.02 10.71 11.84
CA ASP A 238 -12.47 11.74 10.95
C ASP A 238 -11.29 12.41 11.65
N HIS A 239 -10.13 12.39 11.02
CA HIS A 239 -8.91 12.98 11.55
C HIS A 239 -8.44 14.13 10.65
N PRO A 240 -8.14 15.33 11.21
CA PRO A 240 -7.78 16.51 10.43
C PRO A 240 -6.38 16.43 9.79
N GLY A 241 -5.58 15.42 10.11
CA GLY A 241 -4.20 15.29 9.66
C GLY A 241 -3.22 16.07 10.52
N PHE A 242 -1.98 16.07 10.06
CA PHE A 242 -0.89 16.84 10.66
C PHE A 242 -0.30 17.76 9.60
N PRO A 243 0.02 19.01 9.95
CA PRO A 243 0.71 19.90 9.01
C PRO A 243 2.11 19.36 8.72
N VAL A 244 2.45 19.34 7.44
CA VAL A 244 3.79 18.98 6.96
C VAL A 244 4.33 20.16 6.19
N SER A 245 5.52 20.62 6.55
CA SER A 245 6.23 21.68 5.84
C SER A 245 7.47 21.11 5.15
N GLY A 246 7.52 21.23 3.83
CA GLY A 246 8.59 20.63 3.02
C GLY A 246 8.40 19.12 2.85
N GLY A 247 9.45 18.43 2.40
CA GLY A 247 9.47 16.98 2.24
C GLY A 247 8.91 16.49 0.90
N ASP A 248 8.66 15.18 0.84
CA ASP A 248 8.20 14.45 -0.34
C ASP A 248 6.99 13.59 0.05
N PRO A 249 5.80 13.78 -0.54
CA PRO A 249 4.62 13.01 -0.17
C PRO A 249 4.65 11.54 -0.63
N VAL A 250 5.66 11.15 -1.42
CA VAL A 250 5.80 9.76 -1.90
C VAL A 250 5.99 8.82 -0.72
N GLY A 251 5.25 7.71 -0.72
CA GLY A 251 5.30 6.71 0.36
C GLY A 251 4.45 7.04 1.60
N ALA A 252 3.90 8.25 1.73
CA ALA A 252 3.06 8.62 2.88
C ALA A 252 1.80 7.75 3.00
N GLY A 253 1.17 7.44 1.87
CA GLY A 253 0.02 6.53 1.79
C GLY A 253 0.38 5.09 2.18
N ASP A 254 1.57 4.63 1.78
CA ASP A 254 2.07 3.29 2.08
C ASP A 254 2.40 3.18 3.58
N ALA A 255 2.99 4.23 4.16
CA ALA A 255 3.24 4.32 5.61
C ALA A 255 1.94 4.35 6.42
N PHE A 256 0.93 5.07 5.94
CA PHE A 256 -0.41 5.05 6.52
C PHE A 256 -0.99 3.63 6.54
N ALA A 257 -0.94 2.91 5.41
CA ALA A 257 -1.41 1.52 5.31
C ALA A 257 -0.62 0.56 6.23
N ALA A 258 0.71 0.73 6.32
CA ALA A 258 1.56 -0.07 7.22
C ALA A 258 1.22 0.18 8.70
N ALA A 259 0.93 1.43 9.07
CA ALA A 259 0.47 1.76 10.41
C ALA A 259 -0.90 1.14 10.69
N LEU A 260 -1.86 1.19 9.76
CA LEU A 260 -3.14 0.50 9.92
C LEU A 260 -2.91 -0.99 10.21
N ALA A 261 -2.13 -1.69 9.39
CA ALA A 261 -1.83 -3.10 9.60
C ALA A 261 -1.22 -3.36 10.98
N HIS A 262 -0.21 -2.58 11.37
CA HIS A 262 0.49 -2.73 12.64
C HIS A 262 -0.43 -2.59 13.85
N TYR A 263 -1.27 -1.55 13.87
CA TYR A 263 -2.13 -1.25 15.00
C TYR A 263 -3.42 -2.08 15.01
N MET A 264 -3.96 -2.47 13.84
CA MET A 264 -5.08 -3.42 13.75
C MET A 264 -4.71 -4.79 14.33
N LEU A 265 -3.51 -5.30 14.02
CA LEU A 265 -2.98 -6.54 14.59
C LEU A 265 -2.80 -6.51 16.12
N ARG A 266 -2.89 -5.32 16.71
CA ARG A 266 -2.81 -5.09 18.17
C ARG A 266 -4.17 -4.73 18.77
N GLY A 267 -5.25 -4.82 17.98
CA GLY A 267 -6.61 -4.58 18.45
C GLY A 267 -6.96 -3.11 18.66
N ALA A 268 -6.26 -2.19 18.00
CA ALA A 268 -6.55 -0.75 18.13
C ALA A 268 -7.94 -0.39 17.58
N GLY A 269 -8.63 0.51 18.27
CA GLY A 269 -9.90 1.09 17.81
C GLY A 269 -9.72 2.16 16.73
N LEU A 270 -10.83 2.54 16.06
CA LEU A 270 -10.80 3.46 14.90
C LEU A 270 -10.06 4.78 15.15
N ALA A 271 -10.22 5.40 16.32
CA ALA A 271 -9.55 6.65 16.62
C ALA A 271 -8.03 6.51 16.66
N LEU A 272 -7.54 5.46 17.33
CA LEU A 272 -6.10 5.15 17.39
C LEU A 272 -5.53 4.75 16.01
N LEU A 273 -6.28 3.98 15.24
CA LEU A 273 -5.89 3.61 13.87
C LEU A 273 -5.72 4.85 13.01
N ASN A 274 -6.67 5.78 13.10
CA ASN A 274 -6.64 7.01 12.30
C ASN A 274 -5.51 7.94 12.73
N GLU A 275 -5.31 8.10 14.03
CA GLU A 275 -4.17 8.85 14.59
C GLU A 275 -2.84 8.27 14.12
N ALA A 276 -2.65 6.95 14.25
CA ALA A 276 -1.43 6.26 13.86
C ALA A 276 -1.15 6.40 12.36
N GLY A 277 -2.15 6.17 11.52
CA GLY A 277 -2.02 6.32 10.07
C GLY A 277 -1.58 7.73 9.68
N ASN A 278 -2.22 8.76 10.25
CA ASN A 278 -1.87 10.16 9.97
C ASN A 278 -0.49 10.55 10.48
N ARG A 279 -0.08 10.12 11.69
CA ARG A 279 1.26 10.44 12.23
C ARG A 279 2.37 9.83 11.38
N TRP A 280 2.26 8.54 11.07
CA TRP A 280 3.27 7.87 10.27
C TRP A 280 3.30 8.35 8.83
N GLY A 281 2.12 8.60 8.22
CA GLY A 281 2.04 9.22 6.91
C GLY A 281 2.64 10.62 6.86
N ALA A 282 2.36 11.47 7.84
CA ALA A 282 2.91 12.82 7.95
C ALA A 282 4.42 12.80 8.20
N TRP A 283 4.91 11.86 9.03
CA TRP A 283 6.35 11.71 9.23
C TRP A 283 7.08 11.33 7.93
N VAL A 284 6.59 10.34 7.18
CA VAL A 284 7.18 9.98 5.88
C VAL A 284 7.12 11.16 4.92
N ALA A 285 5.99 11.84 4.82
CA ALA A 285 5.83 13.02 3.95
C ALA A 285 6.77 14.18 4.31
N SER A 286 7.30 14.24 5.53
CA SER A 286 8.28 15.25 5.96
C SER A 286 9.73 14.88 5.61
N GLN A 287 9.96 13.68 5.08
CA GLN A 287 11.29 13.16 4.77
C GLN A 287 11.52 13.07 3.25
N PRO A 288 12.78 12.95 2.79
CA PRO A 288 13.06 12.70 1.39
C PRO A 288 12.79 11.22 1.04
N GLY A 289 12.00 10.98 0.00
CA GLY A 289 11.72 9.66 -0.56
C GLY A 289 10.78 8.77 0.27
N ALA A 290 10.39 7.64 -0.31
CA ALA A 290 9.35 6.77 0.24
C ALA A 290 9.80 5.85 1.38
N MET A 291 11.10 5.62 1.52
CA MET A 291 11.68 4.70 2.51
C MET A 291 12.71 5.41 3.41
N PRO A 292 12.38 6.53 4.08
CA PRO A 292 13.33 7.30 4.88
C PRO A 292 13.86 6.48 6.06
N VAL A 293 15.10 6.71 6.47
CA VAL A 293 15.66 6.08 7.68
C VAL A 293 14.87 6.54 8.90
N LEU A 294 14.38 5.59 9.70
CA LEU A 294 13.61 5.87 10.91
C LEU A 294 14.50 5.74 12.15
N PRO A 295 14.89 6.86 12.80
CA PRO A 295 15.61 6.82 14.07
C PRO A 295 14.76 6.20 15.19
N ASP A 296 15.37 5.44 16.08
CA ASP A 296 14.67 4.80 17.20
C ASP A 296 13.97 5.82 18.12
N GLU A 297 14.59 6.96 18.37
CA GLU A 297 14.01 8.06 19.15
C GLU A 297 12.73 8.60 18.54
N VAL A 298 12.69 8.74 17.20
CA VAL A 298 11.49 9.17 16.47
C VAL A 298 10.40 8.10 16.55
N ARG A 299 10.78 6.83 16.36
CA ARG A 299 9.85 5.70 16.47
C ARG A 299 9.20 5.63 17.85
N LEU A 300 10.00 5.78 18.91
CA LEU A 300 9.52 5.76 20.28
C LEU A 300 8.64 6.98 20.60
N SER A 301 9.03 8.17 20.13
CA SER A 301 8.28 9.40 20.34
C SER A 301 6.91 9.35 19.66
N ILE A 302 6.86 8.91 18.40
CA ILE A 302 5.59 8.78 17.68
C ILE A 302 4.73 7.69 18.30
N GLY A 303 5.31 6.54 18.67
CA GLY A 303 4.60 5.46 19.35
C GLY A 303 3.96 5.91 20.67
N ALA A 304 4.71 6.60 21.53
CA ALA A 304 4.19 7.14 22.79
C ALA A 304 3.08 8.17 22.56
N ALA A 305 3.20 9.03 21.54
CA ALA A 305 2.16 10.00 21.21
C ALA A 305 0.85 9.34 20.72
N ILE A 306 0.95 8.20 20.00
CA ILE A 306 -0.22 7.43 19.56
C ILE A 306 -0.88 6.73 20.76
N GLU A 307 -0.09 6.12 21.65
CA GLU A 307 -0.61 5.40 22.83
C GLU A 307 -1.26 6.32 23.87
N SER A 308 -0.98 7.63 23.82
CA SER A 308 -1.57 8.63 24.71
C SER A 308 -2.91 9.21 24.23
N CYS A 309 -3.37 8.84 23.04
CA CYS A 309 -4.64 9.27 22.46
C CYS A 309 -5.75 8.27 22.76
#